data_6314c15c87e966205eeb8fb42f33fcaa
#
_entry.id   6314c15c87e966205eeb8fb42f33fcaa
#
_cell.length_a   1.000
_cell.length_b   1.000
_cell.length_c   1.000
_cell.angle_alpha   90.00
_cell.angle_beta   90.00
_cell.angle_gamma   90.00
#
_symmetry.space_group_name_H-M   'P 1'
#
loop_
_entity.id
_entity.type
_entity.pdbx_description
1 polymer ?
#
loop_
_entity_poly.entity_id
_entity_poly.type
_entity_poly.pdbx_seq_one_letter_code
_entity_poly.pdbx_strand_id
1 'polypeptide(L)'
;MAKPIILTVDDDMSVSQAITRDLRSRYADRYRIIRATSGAEALESLAELARRDLDVALIVSDHRMPGMTGIELLELSRPVTPGAKRVLLTAYADTDVAIRAINEIGLD
;
A
#
# COMPACT_ATOMS: atom_id res chain seq x y z
N MET A 1 -7.06 -17.37 -11.19
CA MET A 1 -5.90 -16.46 -11.18
C MET A 1 -5.84 -15.71 -9.87
N ALA A 2 -4.63 -15.42 -9.42
CA ALA A 2 -4.44 -14.68 -8.19
C ALA A 2 -4.90 -13.23 -8.36
N LYS A 3 -5.54 -12.68 -7.33
CA LYS A 3 -5.94 -11.27 -7.34
C LYS A 3 -4.70 -10.40 -7.23
N PRO A 4 -4.67 -9.25 -7.92
CA PRO A 4 -3.63 -8.25 -7.67
C PRO A 4 -3.66 -7.76 -6.24
N ILE A 5 -2.55 -7.25 -5.77
CA ILE A 5 -2.36 -6.91 -4.37
C ILE A 5 -2.37 -5.40 -4.16
N ILE A 6 -3.03 -4.97 -3.09
CA ILE A 6 -2.92 -3.61 -2.55
C ILE A 6 -2.13 -3.74 -1.24
N LEU A 7 -1.00 -3.05 -1.16
CA LEU A 7 -0.16 -3.02 0.03
C LEU A 7 -0.37 -1.69 0.76
N THR A 8 -0.72 -1.76 2.05
CA THR A 8 -0.80 -0.57 2.91
C THR A 8 0.36 -0.59 3.89
N VAL A 9 1.00 0.55 4.08
CA VAL A 9 2.17 0.68 4.94
C VAL A 9 1.95 1.82 5.92
N ASP A 10 1.93 1.51 7.20
CA ASP A 10 1.76 2.50 8.27
C ASP A 10 2.24 1.90 9.57
N ASP A 11 3.02 2.65 10.33
CA ASP A 11 3.51 2.20 11.64
C ASP A 11 2.47 2.36 12.75
N ASP A 12 1.40 3.11 12.51
CA ASP A 12 0.28 3.24 13.45
C ASP A 12 -0.73 2.14 13.19
N MET A 13 -0.86 1.22 14.13
CA MET A 13 -1.74 0.06 13.98
C MET A 13 -3.20 0.46 13.82
N SER A 14 -3.67 1.49 14.52
CA SER A 14 -5.06 1.93 14.43
C SER A 14 -5.38 2.46 13.04
N VAL A 15 -4.50 3.28 12.49
CA VAL A 15 -4.64 3.82 11.13
C VAL A 15 -4.58 2.70 10.10
N SER A 16 -3.61 1.80 10.25
CA SER A 16 -3.44 0.66 9.36
C SER A 16 -4.69 -0.22 9.32
N GLN A 17 -5.27 -0.51 10.47
CA GLN A 17 -6.47 -1.33 10.56
C GLN A 17 -7.67 -0.65 9.91
N ALA A 18 -7.84 0.66 10.13
CA ALA A 18 -8.94 1.42 9.57
C ALA A 18 -8.87 1.46 8.04
N ILE A 19 -7.69 1.76 7.50
CA ILE A 19 -7.48 1.81 6.06
C ILE A 19 -7.69 0.43 5.44
N THR A 20 -7.12 -0.61 6.05
CA THR A 20 -7.27 -1.98 5.56
C THR A 20 -8.73 -2.40 5.52
N ARG A 21 -9.48 -2.09 6.56
CA ARG A 21 -10.91 -2.43 6.62
C ARG A 21 -11.69 -1.75 5.50
N ASP A 22 -11.43 -0.46 5.27
CA ASP A 22 -12.15 0.26 4.23
C ASP A 22 -11.76 -0.20 2.83
N LEU A 23 -10.47 -0.52 2.62
CA LEU A 23 -10.04 -1.07 1.34
C LEU A 23 -10.68 -2.45 1.09
N ARG A 24 -10.74 -3.30 2.11
CA ARG A 24 -11.39 -4.61 1.98
C ARG A 24 -12.87 -4.47 1.67
N SER A 25 -13.53 -3.52 2.30
CA SER A 25 -14.96 -3.27 2.06
C SER A 25 -15.23 -2.91 0.61
N ARG A 26 -14.30 -2.20 -0.05
CA ARG A 26 -14.51 -1.72 -1.41
C ARG A 26 -13.88 -2.60 -2.49
N TYR A 27 -12.78 -3.27 -2.18
CA TYR A 27 -11.94 -3.90 -3.20
C TYR A 27 -11.65 -5.39 -2.98
N ALA A 28 -12.08 -6.00 -1.87
CA ALA A 28 -11.70 -7.38 -1.56
C ALA A 28 -12.18 -8.41 -2.59
N ASP A 29 -13.21 -8.09 -3.35
CA ASP A 29 -13.69 -8.96 -4.42
C ASP A 29 -12.74 -9.01 -5.61
N ARG A 30 -11.93 -7.96 -5.81
CA ARG A 30 -11.03 -7.84 -6.97
C ARG A 30 -9.56 -7.77 -6.59
N TYR A 31 -9.24 -7.42 -5.34
CA TYR A 31 -7.86 -7.23 -4.87
C TYR A 31 -7.67 -7.90 -3.52
N ARG A 32 -6.45 -8.36 -3.29
CA ARG A 32 -6.03 -8.84 -1.96
C ARG A 32 -5.32 -7.70 -1.24
N ILE A 33 -5.76 -7.39 -0.02
CA ILE A 33 -5.18 -6.30 0.75
C ILE A 33 -4.23 -6.89 1.80
N ILE A 34 -2.99 -6.43 1.80
CA ILE A 34 -2.00 -6.82 2.82
C ILE A 34 -1.42 -5.58 3.48
N ARG A 35 -0.87 -5.77 4.67
CA ARG A 35 -0.33 -4.68 5.49
C ARG A 35 1.14 -4.89 5.78
N ALA A 36 1.88 -3.78 5.92
CA ALA A 36 3.20 -3.74 6.49
C ALA A 36 3.26 -2.61 7.51
N THR A 37 4.09 -2.75 8.53
CA THR A 37 4.19 -1.78 9.62
C THR A 37 5.43 -0.90 9.53
N SER A 38 6.27 -1.12 8.53
CA SER A 38 7.48 -0.32 8.30
C SER A 38 7.88 -0.38 6.84
N GLY A 39 8.73 0.55 6.43
CA GLY A 39 9.27 0.53 5.07
C GLY A 39 10.08 -0.72 4.79
N ALA A 40 10.89 -1.17 5.76
CA ALA A 40 11.70 -2.38 5.60
C ALA A 40 10.81 -3.62 5.41
N GLU A 41 9.78 -3.76 6.22
CA GLU A 41 8.83 -4.87 6.10
C GLU A 41 8.11 -4.82 4.75
N ALA A 42 7.73 -3.62 4.31
CA ALA A 42 7.07 -3.44 3.02
C ALA A 42 7.96 -3.89 1.86
N LEU A 43 9.24 -3.51 1.88
CA LEU A 43 10.18 -3.92 0.83
C LEU A 43 10.41 -5.42 0.82
N GLU A 44 10.49 -6.05 1.99
CA GLU A 44 10.59 -7.51 2.08
C GLU A 44 9.35 -8.18 1.48
N SER A 45 8.16 -7.66 1.81
CA SER A 45 6.91 -8.18 1.25
C SER A 45 6.87 -8.04 -0.27
N LEU A 46 7.26 -6.87 -0.79
CA LEU A 46 7.28 -6.63 -2.23
C LEU A 46 8.25 -7.56 -2.95
N ALA A 47 9.44 -7.79 -2.36
CA ALA A 47 10.42 -8.71 -2.94
C ALA A 47 9.88 -10.13 -2.98
N GLU A 48 9.20 -10.57 -1.93
CA GLU A 48 8.59 -11.89 -1.89
C GLU A 48 7.49 -12.05 -2.93
N LEU A 49 6.63 -11.04 -3.06
CA LEU A 49 5.56 -11.06 -4.05
C LEU A 49 6.12 -11.11 -5.47
N ALA A 50 7.20 -10.37 -5.73
CA ALA A 50 7.88 -10.38 -7.03
C ALA A 50 8.45 -11.77 -7.35
N ARG A 51 9.06 -12.42 -6.36
CA ARG A 51 9.58 -13.79 -6.54
C ARG A 51 8.48 -14.79 -6.86
N ARG A 52 7.27 -14.56 -6.35
CA ARG A 52 6.12 -15.42 -6.59
C ARG A 52 5.32 -15.00 -7.83
N ASP A 53 5.82 -14.03 -8.56
CA ASP A 53 5.18 -13.52 -9.79
C ASP A 53 3.75 -13.02 -9.53
N LEU A 54 3.54 -12.37 -8.40
CA LEU A 54 2.26 -11.77 -8.04
C LEU A 54 2.28 -10.28 -8.29
N ASP A 55 1.22 -9.76 -8.92
CA ASP A 55 1.13 -8.35 -9.28
C ASP A 55 0.73 -7.50 -8.09
N VAL A 56 1.43 -6.38 -7.90
CA VAL A 56 1.06 -5.34 -6.95
C VAL A 56 0.43 -4.20 -7.73
N ALA A 57 -0.84 -3.92 -7.46
CA ALA A 57 -1.59 -2.88 -8.16
C ALA A 57 -1.38 -1.51 -7.53
N LEU A 58 -1.24 -1.45 -6.21
CA LEU A 58 -1.20 -0.20 -5.47
C LEU A 58 -0.36 -0.36 -4.20
N ILE A 59 0.44 0.67 -3.91
CA ILE A 59 1.12 0.82 -2.62
C ILE A 59 0.63 2.13 -2.00
N VAL A 60 0.04 2.03 -0.80
CA VAL A 60 -0.41 3.19 -0.03
C VAL A 60 0.47 3.28 1.20
N SER A 61 1.22 4.37 1.36
CA SER A 61 2.16 4.52 2.47
C SER A 61 1.94 5.82 3.22
N ASP A 62 1.99 5.74 4.55
CA ASP A 62 2.17 6.92 5.37
C ASP A 62 3.57 7.48 5.13
N HIS A 63 3.73 8.79 5.28
CA HIS A 63 5.03 9.43 5.10
C HIS A 63 5.89 9.33 6.36
N ARG A 64 5.30 9.56 7.53
CA ARG A 64 6.04 9.62 8.78
C ARG A 64 6.17 8.25 9.42
N MET A 65 7.28 7.57 9.12
CA MET A 65 7.58 6.28 9.70
C MET A 65 9.03 6.27 10.20
N PRO A 66 9.30 5.59 11.34
CA PRO A 66 10.68 5.46 11.82
C PRO A 66 11.56 4.71 10.82
N GLY A 67 12.78 5.15 10.68
CA GLY A 67 13.79 4.47 9.86
C GLY A 67 13.72 4.81 8.38
N MET A 68 12.55 4.69 7.79
CA MET A 68 12.37 4.95 6.35
C MET A 68 11.08 5.74 6.15
N THR A 69 11.15 6.87 5.45
CA THR A 69 9.96 7.65 5.14
C THR A 69 9.15 6.99 4.02
N GLY A 70 7.89 7.42 3.88
CA GLY A 70 7.05 6.92 2.80
C GLY A 70 7.61 7.25 1.43
N ILE A 71 8.16 8.45 1.24
CA ILE A 71 8.79 8.82 -0.04
C ILE A 71 9.95 7.89 -0.37
N GLU A 72 10.83 7.64 0.60
CA GLU A 72 11.96 6.71 0.40
C GLU A 72 11.46 5.32 0.03
N LEU A 73 10.45 4.82 0.73
CA LEU A 73 9.87 3.51 0.44
C LEU A 73 9.33 3.46 -0.99
N LEU A 74 8.54 4.46 -1.39
CA LEU A 74 7.94 4.46 -2.72
C LEU A 74 9.00 4.52 -3.81
N GLU A 75 10.07 5.29 -3.61
CA GLU A 75 11.18 5.33 -4.55
C GLU A 75 11.90 3.98 -4.65
N LEU A 76 12.19 3.36 -3.51
CA LEU A 76 12.87 2.05 -3.49
C LEU A 76 11.98 0.93 -4.04
N SER A 77 10.67 1.10 -4.01
CA SER A 77 9.76 0.10 -4.54
C SER A 77 9.69 0.08 -6.07
N ARG A 78 10.10 1.16 -6.74
CA ARG A 78 9.94 1.27 -8.20
C ARG A 78 10.63 0.17 -8.99
N PRO A 79 11.90 -0.18 -8.72
CA PRO A 79 12.51 -1.28 -9.47
C PRO A 79 11.95 -2.66 -9.10
N VAL A 80 11.36 -2.81 -7.92
CA VAL A 80 10.81 -4.09 -7.48
C VAL A 80 9.42 -4.32 -8.09
N THR A 81 8.61 -3.28 -8.16
CA THR A 81 7.26 -3.38 -8.70
C THR A 81 6.92 -2.13 -9.53
N PRO A 82 7.49 -2.04 -10.75
CA PRO A 82 7.35 -0.81 -11.54
C PRO A 82 5.93 -0.53 -12.01
N GLY A 83 5.08 -1.55 -12.11
CA GLY A 83 3.71 -1.38 -12.56
C GLY A 83 2.72 -0.92 -11.50
N ALA A 84 3.12 -0.89 -10.23
CA ALA A 84 2.22 -0.50 -9.15
C ALA A 84 1.99 1.01 -9.15
N LYS A 85 0.76 1.41 -8.85
CA LYS A 85 0.45 2.80 -8.54
C LYS A 85 0.86 3.08 -7.10
N ARG A 86 1.18 4.33 -6.80
CA ARG A 86 1.73 4.72 -5.50
C ARG A 86 1.00 5.93 -4.96
N VAL A 87 0.58 5.84 -3.70
CA VAL A 87 -0.09 6.94 -2.99
C VAL A 87 0.64 7.18 -1.68
N LEU A 88 1.00 8.45 -1.46
CA LEU A 88 1.58 8.87 -0.20
C LEU A 88 0.50 9.56 0.63
N LEU A 89 0.28 9.10 1.84
CA LEU A 89 -0.63 9.74 2.78
C LEU A 89 0.13 10.74 3.63
N THR A 90 -0.50 11.88 3.91
CA THR A 90 0.06 12.85 4.84
C THR A 90 -0.34 12.48 6.27
N ALA A 91 0.36 13.06 7.25
CA ALA A 91 0.12 12.78 8.66
C ALA A 91 -1.30 13.09 9.12
N TYR A 92 -2.03 13.92 8.38
CA TYR A 92 -3.39 14.33 8.75
C TYR A 92 -4.45 13.77 7.82
N ALA A 93 -4.08 12.89 6.92
CA ALA A 93 -5.06 12.26 6.04
C ALA A 93 -5.94 11.32 6.86
N ASP A 94 -7.25 11.48 6.75
CA ASP A 94 -8.17 10.52 7.32
C ASP A 94 -8.45 9.42 6.28
N THR A 95 -9.18 8.40 6.70
CA THR A 95 -9.49 7.26 5.86
C THR A 95 -10.29 7.65 4.62
N ASP A 96 -11.21 8.60 4.76
CA ASP A 96 -12.03 9.05 3.63
C ASP A 96 -11.17 9.74 2.57
N VAL A 97 -10.19 10.54 2.98
CA VAL A 97 -9.26 11.19 2.07
C VAL A 97 -8.42 10.13 1.34
N ALA A 98 -7.94 9.12 2.07
CA ALA A 98 -7.16 8.04 1.48
C ALA A 98 -7.96 7.27 0.42
N ILE A 99 -9.18 6.90 0.73
CA ILE A 99 -10.06 6.16 -0.19
C ILE A 99 -10.38 7.01 -1.42
N ARG A 100 -10.63 8.30 -1.22
CA ARG A 100 -10.91 9.21 -2.32
C ARG A 100 -9.71 9.32 -3.26
N ALA A 101 -8.50 9.44 -2.71
CA ALA A 101 -7.28 9.50 -3.51
C ALA A 101 -7.10 8.22 -4.33
N ILE A 102 -7.36 7.06 -3.73
CA ILE A 102 -7.27 5.77 -4.42
C ILE A 102 -8.28 5.71 -5.57
N ASN A 103 -9.51 6.16 -5.33
CA ASN A 103 -10.55 6.15 -6.36
C ASN A 103 -10.20 7.07 -7.53
N GLU A 104 -9.57 8.22 -7.26
CA GLU A 104 -9.14 9.16 -8.30
C GLU A 104 -8.05 8.58 -9.20
N ILE A 105 -7.19 7.73 -8.64
CA ILE A 105 -6.12 7.07 -9.41
C ILE A 105 -6.71 6.08 -10.41
N GLY A 106 -7.82 5.44 -10.06
CA GLY A 106 -8.47 4.46 -10.91
C GLY A 106 -7.70 3.15 -10.96
N LEU A 107 -8.09 2.19 -10.11
CA LEU A 107 -7.44 0.88 -10.06
C LEU A 107 -7.93 -0.06 -11.14
N ASP A 108 -9.03 0.24 -11.72
CA ASP A 108 -9.60 -0.65 -12.74
C ASP A 108 -8.91 -0.45 -14.10
#